data_2ea0f4aa9a4b130adc6b7c02c8a4eedf
#
_entry.id   2ea0f4aa9a4b130adc6b7c02c8a4eedf
#
_cell.length_a   1.000
_cell.length_b   1.000
_cell.length_c   1.000
_cell.angle_alpha   90.00
_cell.angle_beta   90.00
_cell.angle_gamma   90.00
#
_symmetry.space_group_name_H-M   'P 1'
#
loop_
_entity.id
_entity.type
_entity.pdbx_description
1 polymer ?
#
loop_
_entity_poly.entity_id
_entity_poly.type
_entity_poly.pdbx_seq_one_letter_code
_entity_poly.pdbx_strand_id
1 'polypeptide(L)'
;MKKILVVDDEKPISDIIKFNMTKEGYEVVTAFNGREAIELFEAEQPDIIILDLMLPEIDGLEVAKAIRKTSSVPIIMLSAKDSEF
;
A
#
# COMPACT_ATOMS: atom_id res chain seq x y z
N MET A 1 15.69 -4.44 8.84
CA MET A 1 14.64 -5.25 8.27
C MET A 1 13.90 -4.47 7.20
N LYS A 2 13.29 -5.16 6.28
CA LYS A 2 12.59 -4.47 5.20
C LYS A 2 11.26 -3.92 5.67
N LYS A 3 10.87 -2.81 5.11
CA LYS A 3 9.65 -2.12 5.50
C LYS A 3 8.64 -2.17 4.35
N ILE A 4 7.41 -2.52 4.68
CA ILE A 4 6.33 -2.59 3.70
C ILE A 4 5.28 -1.55 4.07
N LEU A 5 4.84 -0.80 3.08
CA LEU A 5 3.70 0.11 3.25
C LEU A 5 2.49 -0.59 2.63
N VAL A 6 1.46 -0.80 3.44
CA VAL A 6 0.22 -1.42 2.99
C VAL A 6 -0.85 -0.35 2.91
N VAL A 7 -1.45 -0.21 1.74
CA VAL A 7 -2.47 0.82 1.49
C VAL A 7 -3.78 0.14 1.14
N ASP A 8 -4.74 0.19 2.03
CA ASP A 8 -6.03 -0.46 1.82
C ASP A 8 -7.02 0.20 2.78
N ASP A 9 -8.17 0.61 2.27
CA ASP A 9 -9.14 1.28 3.11
C ASP A 9 -10.00 0.33 3.92
N GLU A 10 -9.87 -0.98 3.71
CA GLU A 10 -10.62 -1.96 4.47
C GLU A 10 -9.73 -2.51 5.57
N LYS A 11 -10.01 -2.10 6.79
CA LYS A 11 -9.16 -2.48 7.91
C LYS A 11 -8.98 -3.98 8.07
N PRO A 12 -10.02 -4.81 7.92
CA PRO A 12 -9.81 -6.26 8.08
C PRO A 12 -8.79 -6.82 7.11
N ILE A 13 -8.77 -6.33 5.86
CA ILE A 13 -7.81 -6.79 4.88
C ILE A 13 -6.42 -6.28 5.22
N SER A 14 -6.33 -5.01 5.59
CA SER A 14 -5.07 -4.42 5.99
C SER A 14 -4.47 -5.17 7.18
N ASP A 15 -5.30 -5.52 8.15
CA ASP A 15 -4.84 -6.24 9.33
C ASP A 15 -4.31 -7.61 8.99
N ILE A 16 -4.97 -8.32 8.08
CA ILE A 16 -4.51 -9.65 7.67
C ILE A 16 -3.16 -9.56 6.99
N ILE A 17 -2.99 -8.61 6.09
CA ILE A 17 -1.73 -8.44 5.39
C ILE A 17 -0.63 -8.08 6.39
N LYS A 18 -0.93 -7.16 7.30
CA LYS A 18 0.04 -6.74 8.29
C LYS A 18 0.47 -7.92 9.16
N PHE A 19 -0.50 -8.73 9.60
CA PHE A 19 -0.20 -9.87 10.44
C PHE A 19 0.74 -10.84 9.71
N ASN A 20 0.41 -11.17 8.47
CA ASN A 20 1.21 -12.14 7.73
C ASN A 20 2.60 -11.61 7.41
N MET A 21 2.70 -10.35 7.03
CA MET A 21 3.99 -9.78 6.68
C MET A 21 4.87 -9.61 7.91
N THR A 22 4.27 -9.26 9.04
CA THR A 22 5.03 -9.15 10.27
C THR A 22 5.60 -10.51 10.68
N LYS A 23 4.82 -11.57 10.49
CA LYS A 23 5.31 -12.91 10.78
C LYS A 23 6.52 -13.27 9.91
N GLU A 24 6.58 -12.74 8.71
CA GLU A 24 7.68 -13.03 7.81
C GLU A 24 8.90 -12.17 8.09
N GLY A 25 8.82 -11.31 9.08
CA GLY A 25 9.99 -10.52 9.46
C GLY A 25 10.02 -9.12 8.90
N TYR A 26 8.92 -8.65 8.30
CA TYR A 26 8.88 -7.29 7.76
C TYR A 26 8.34 -6.32 8.80
N GLU A 27 8.79 -5.08 8.69
CA GLU A 27 8.18 -3.99 9.43
C GLU A 27 7.05 -3.45 8.55
N VAL A 28 5.85 -3.29 9.10
CA VAL A 28 4.69 -2.93 8.29
C VAL A 28 4.10 -1.61 8.77
N VAL A 29 3.88 -0.70 7.82
CA VAL A 29 3.23 0.57 8.06
C VAL A 29 1.95 0.54 7.23
N THR A 30 0.84 1.01 7.78
CA THR A 30 -0.44 0.96 7.08
C THR A 30 -0.99 2.34 6.81
N ALA A 31 -1.60 2.50 5.64
CA ALA A 31 -2.31 3.71 5.26
C ALA A 31 -3.70 3.30 4.80
N PHE A 32 -4.69 4.13 5.06
CA PHE A 32 -6.08 3.77 4.77
C PHE A 32 -6.67 4.61 3.64
N ASN A 33 -5.90 5.51 3.07
CA ASN A 33 -6.35 6.26 1.90
C ASN A 33 -5.11 6.76 1.14
N GLY A 34 -5.36 7.36 -0.01
CA GLY A 34 -4.26 7.76 -0.88
C GLY A 34 -3.38 8.86 -0.31
N ARG A 35 -4.01 9.81 0.40
CA ARG A 35 -3.22 10.88 0.99
C ARG A 35 -2.26 10.34 2.04
N GLU A 36 -2.77 9.50 2.94
CA GLU A 36 -1.91 8.88 3.94
C GLU A 36 -0.80 8.08 3.30
N ALA A 37 -1.13 7.41 2.19
CA ALA A 37 -0.13 6.59 1.52
C ALA A 37 1.04 7.43 1.03
N ILE A 38 0.75 8.56 0.43
CA ILE A 38 1.80 9.44 -0.08
C ILE A 38 2.61 10.03 1.06
N GLU A 39 1.94 10.44 2.12
CA GLU A 39 2.63 11.00 3.29
C GLU A 39 3.53 9.97 3.93
N LEU A 40 3.02 8.76 4.12
CA LEU A 40 3.82 7.71 4.75
C LEU A 40 4.93 7.22 3.84
N PHE A 41 4.69 7.20 2.53
CA PHE A 41 5.75 6.85 1.61
C PHE A 41 6.94 7.80 1.78
N GLU A 42 6.67 9.09 1.88
CA GLU A 42 7.74 10.06 2.02
C GLU A 42 8.41 9.99 3.38
N ALA A 43 7.63 9.76 4.43
CA ALA A 43 8.18 9.74 5.78
C ALA A 43 8.92 8.45 6.09
N GLU A 44 8.42 7.32 5.60
CA GLU A 44 8.94 6.02 6.02
C GLU A 44 9.88 5.37 5.01
N GLN A 45 9.88 5.81 3.78
CA GLN A 45 10.75 5.27 2.73
C GLN A 45 10.68 3.75 2.68
N PRO A 46 9.49 3.19 2.40
CA PRO A 46 9.34 1.73 2.41
C PRO A 46 10.11 1.07 1.29
N ASP A 47 10.40 -0.21 1.46
CA ASP A 47 11.08 -1.00 0.45
C ASP A 47 10.12 -1.61 -0.55
N ILE A 48 8.87 -1.78 -0.17
CA ILE A 48 7.82 -2.35 -1.02
C ILE A 48 6.51 -1.70 -0.62
N ILE A 49 5.63 -1.49 -1.59
CA ILE A 49 4.30 -0.97 -1.32
C ILE A 49 3.27 -1.98 -1.83
N ILE A 50 2.30 -2.33 -0.99
CA ILE A 50 1.16 -3.13 -1.39
C ILE A 50 -0.01 -2.17 -1.45
N LEU A 51 -0.61 -2.00 -2.61
CA LEU A 51 -1.51 -0.89 -2.89
C LEU A 51 -2.80 -1.39 -3.49
N ASP A 52 -3.91 -1.08 -2.82
CA ASP A 52 -5.23 -1.41 -3.34
C ASP A 52 -5.59 -0.39 -4.42
N LEU A 53 -6.13 -0.88 -5.53
CA LEU A 53 -6.57 0.00 -6.60
C LEU A 53 -7.82 0.78 -6.23
N MET A 54 -8.69 0.18 -5.45
CA MET A 54 -10.00 0.79 -5.15
C MET A 54 -9.94 1.55 -3.84
N LEU A 55 -9.40 2.74 -3.89
CA LEU A 55 -9.34 3.60 -2.70
C LEU A 55 -10.32 4.76 -2.86
N PRO A 56 -10.82 5.30 -1.75
CA PRO A 56 -11.67 6.48 -1.82
C PRO A 56 -10.85 7.71 -2.18
N GLU A 57 -11.49 8.67 -2.81
CA GLU A 57 -10.91 9.97 -3.16
C GLU A 57 -9.80 9.86 -4.20
N ILE A 58 -8.61 9.47 -3.79
CA ILE A 58 -7.48 9.30 -4.71
C ILE A 58 -7.30 7.81 -4.90
N ASP A 59 -7.56 7.30 -6.08
CA ASP A 59 -7.49 5.87 -6.28
C ASP A 59 -6.06 5.37 -6.38
N GLY A 60 -5.91 4.04 -6.37
CA GLY A 60 -4.59 3.44 -6.32
C GLY A 60 -3.69 3.80 -7.48
N LEU A 61 -4.25 3.95 -8.68
CA LEU A 61 -3.43 4.33 -9.82
C LEU A 61 -2.85 5.73 -9.66
N GLU A 62 -3.64 6.65 -9.10
CA GLU A 62 -3.14 7.99 -8.88
C GLU A 62 -2.04 8.00 -7.83
N VAL A 63 -2.19 7.18 -6.78
CA VAL A 63 -1.15 7.06 -5.77
C VAL A 63 0.13 6.53 -6.40
N ALA A 64 0.01 5.48 -7.23
CA ALA A 64 1.17 4.91 -7.87
C ALA A 64 1.87 5.93 -8.77
N LYS A 65 1.10 6.71 -9.52
CA LYS A 65 1.68 7.73 -10.37
C LYS A 65 2.45 8.77 -9.56
N ALA A 66 1.86 9.19 -8.44
CA ALA A 66 2.53 10.18 -7.60
C ALA A 66 3.85 9.63 -7.07
N ILE A 67 3.86 8.38 -6.63
CA ILE A 67 5.08 7.77 -6.10
C ILE A 67 6.12 7.61 -7.20
N ARG A 68 5.69 7.23 -8.40
CA ARG A 68 6.63 7.02 -9.51
C ARG A 68 7.32 8.28 -9.96
N LYS A 69 6.81 9.45 -9.60
CA LYS A 69 7.51 10.68 -9.95
C LYS A 69 8.85 10.78 -9.26
N THR A 70 9.01 10.17 -8.10
CA THR A 70 10.23 10.32 -7.32
C THR A 70 10.88 9.00 -6.94
N SER A 71 10.29 7.85 -7.29
CA SER A 71 10.82 6.58 -6.80
C SER A 71 10.48 5.44 -7.74
N SER A 72 11.34 4.45 -7.78
CA SER A 72 11.08 3.22 -8.49
C SER A 72 10.80 2.07 -7.53
N VAL A 73 10.38 2.38 -6.30
CA VAL A 73 10.09 1.36 -5.31
C VAL A 73 9.08 0.35 -5.88
N PRO A 74 9.26 -0.94 -5.62
CA PRO A 74 8.30 -1.94 -6.11
C PRO A 74 6.92 -1.70 -5.53
N ILE A 75 5.91 -1.76 -6.40
CA ILE A 75 4.52 -1.61 -5.99
C ILE A 75 3.77 -2.84 -6.46
N ILE A 76 3.11 -3.52 -5.52
CA ILE A 76 2.27 -4.66 -5.83
C ILE A 76 0.84 -4.18 -5.74
N MET A 77 0.12 -4.27 -6.85
CA MET A 77 -1.26 -3.82 -6.90
C MET A 77 -2.20 -4.95 -6.51
N LEU A 78 -3.11 -4.67 -5.60
CA LEU A 78 -4.17 -5.62 -5.30
C LEU A 78 -5.32 -5.31 -6.24
N SER A 79 -5.79 -6.32 -6.96
CA SER A 79 -6.85 -6.07 -7.87
C SER A 79 -8.14 -5.99 -7.08
N ALA A 80 -9.05 -5.43 -7.64
CA ALA A 80 -10.25 -5.25 -7.01
C ALA A 80 -11.01 -6.44 -7.04
N LYS A 81 -11.76 -6.52 -6.37
CA LYS A 81 -12.44 -7.47 -6.23
C LYS A 81 -13.13 -7.88 -7.32
N ASP A 82 -13.37 -7.89 -7.95
CA ASP A 82 -14.04 -8.27 -8.82
C ASP A 82 -13.66 -8.83 -9.72
N SER A 83 -13.58 -9.20 -9.78
CA SER A 83 -13.24 -9.73 -10.53
C SER A 83 -13.97 -10.38 -11.24
N GLU A 84 -14.62 -10.45 -11.47
CA GLU A 84 -15.34 -10.98 -12.05
C GLU A 84 -15.03 -11.25 -13.16
N PHE A 85 -14.61 -11.48 -13.46
CA PHE A 85 -14.42 -11.91 -14.47
C PHE A 85 -13.90 -12.60 -14.55
#